data_843b2622486a8f4c6c7cd4448f1fc117
#
_entry.id   843b2622486a8f4c6c7cd4448f1fc117
#
_cell.length_a   1.000
_cell.length_b   1.000
_cell.length_c   1.000
_cell.angle_alpha   90.00
_cell.angle_beta   90.00
_cell.angle_gamma   90.00
#
_symmetry.space_group_name_H-M   'P 1'
#
loop_
_entity.id
_entity.type
_entity.pdbx_description
1 polymer ?
#
loop_
_entity_poly.entity_id
_entity_poly.type
_entity_poly.pdbx_seq_one_letter_code
_entity_poly.pdbx_strand_id
1 'polypeptide(L)'
;NPQMGRIKTSNPCGEEFLENYGNCCLGSINLDAHITGNDFDWESLEKTTRTGVRFLNDVIEVNSFPLPVLREVNLDTRRIGLGVMGWADALVRMGIPYDSEEALGLADKLGGFLNRTAWDESARVAEERGPFPEYENSALKEWGMPPVRNASVITIA
;
A
#
# COMPACT_ATOMS: atom_id res chain seq x y z
N ASN A 1 -6.57 -13.91 -2.63
CA ASN A 1 -8.03 -14.17 -2.55
C ASN A 1 -8.45 -15.14 -3.65
N PRO A 2 -8.18 -16.49 -3.50
CA PRO A 2 -8.47 -17.49 -4.53
C PRO A 2 -9.96 -17.58 -4.90
N GLN A 3 -10.85 -17.26 -3.97
CA GLN A 3 -12.29 -17.24 -4.15
C GLN A 3 -12.78 -16.15 -5.10
N MET A 4 -12.02 -15.08 -5.26
CA MET A 4 -12.35 -14.00 -6.20
C MET A 4 -11.99 -14.33 -7.65
N GLY A 5 -11.33 -15.43 -7.90
CA GLY A 5 -10.92 -15.88 -9.21
C GLY A 5 -9.41 -16.03 -9.38
N ARG A 6 -9.02 -16.43 -10.59
CA ARG A 6 -7.61 -16.59 -10.93
C ARG A 6 -6.97 -15.23 -11.22
N ILE A 7 -5.79 -15.00 -10.67
CA ILE A 7 -4.86 -13.97 -11.15
C ILE A 7 -4.51 -14.32 -12.60
N LYS A 8 -4.73 -13.39 -13.51
CA LYS A 8 -4.50 -13.60 -14.95
C LYS A 8 -3.56 -12.58 -15.57
N THR A 9 -3.30 -11.49 -14.87
CA THR A 9 -2.48 -10.40 -15.37
C THR A 9 -1.77 -9.70 -14.23
N SER A 10 -0.91 -8.76 -14.58
CA SER A 10 -0.37 -7.76 -13.67
C SER A 10 -0.60 -6.37 -14.28
N ASN A 11 -0.37 -5.33 -13.48
CA ASN A 11 -0.18 -3.99 -14.01
C ASN A 11 1.10 -3.90 -14.88
N PRO A 12 1.33 -2.80 -15.64
CA PRO A 12 2.46 -2.70 -16.57
C PRO A 12 3.84 -2.93 -15.95
N CYS A 13 4.05 -2.54 -14.69
CA CYS A 13 5.33 -2.71 -13.99
C CYS A 13 5.48 -4.06 -13.30
N GLY A 14 4.41 -4.86 -13.20
CA GLY A 14 4.45 -6.23 -12.69
C GLY A 14 4.42 -6.38 -11.17
N GLU A 15 4.20 -5.30 -10.43
CA GLU A 15 4.20 -5.32 -8.96
C GLU A 15 2.82 -5.65 -8.33
N GLU A 16 1.73 -5.53 -9.10
CA GLU A 16 0.38 -5.86 -8.66
C GLU A 16 -0.21 -6.98 -9.51
N PHE A 17 -0.50 -8.11 -8.89
CA PHE A 17 -1.16 -9.24 -9.56
C PHE A 17 -2.67 -9.12 -9.42
N LEU A 18 -3.35 -9.09 -10.56
CA LEU A 18 -4.77 -8.74 -10.64
C LEU A 18 -5.62 -9.88 -11.22
N GLU A 19 -6.82 -9.98 -10.70
CA GLU A 19 -7.95 -10.69 -11.31
C GLU A 19 -8.49 -9.92 -12.52
N ASN A 20 -9.40 -10.54 -13.27
CA ASN A 20 -10.07 -9.86 -14.36
C ASN A 20 -10.79 -8.58 -13.86
N TYR A 21 -10.64 -7.49 -14.59
CA TYR A 21 -11.25 -6.19 -14.31
C TYR A 21 -10.76 -5.53 -13.01
N GLY A 22 -9.79 -6.13 -12.31
CA GLY A 22 -9.15 -5.52 -11.16
C GLY A 22 -8.22 -4.37 -11.58
N ASN A 23 -8.14 -3.36 -10.74
CA ASN A 23 -7.11 -2.32 -10.80
C ASN A 23 -6.56 -2.05 -9.40
N CYS A 24 -5.49 -1.28 -9.33
CA CYS A 24 -4.93 -0.81 -8.07
C CYS A 24 -4.66 0.70 -8.16
N CYS A 25 -5.09 1.45 -7.14
CA CYS A 25 -4.74 2.85 -7.00
C CYS A 25 -3.35 2.95 -6.39
N LEU A 26 -2.40 3.53 -7.14
CA LEU A 26 -1.00 3.62 -6.74
C LEU A 26 -0.64 5.02 -6.24
N GLY A 27 0.28 5.07 -5.27
CA GLY A 27 0.91 6.29 -4.79
C GLY A 27 2.30 6.00 -4.27
N SER A 28 3.20 7.00 -4.28
CA SER A 28 4.57 6.86 -3.81
C SER A 28 4.93 7.98 -2.86
N ILE A 29 5.41 7.63 -1.67
CA ILE A 29 5.91 8.58 -0.67
C ILE A 29 7.31 9.01 -1.07
N ASN A 30 7.56 10.31 -1.16
CA ASN A 30 8.90 10.83 -1.40
C ASN A 30 9.73 10.77 -0.10
N LEU A 31 10.59 9.77 0.00
CA LEU A 31 11.42 9.52 1.19
C LEU A 31 12.38 10.67 1.49
N ASP A 32 12.91 11.33 0.46
CA ASP A 32 13.84 12.46 0.64
C ASP A 32 13.20 13.62 1.42
N ALA A 33 11.89 13.79 1.32
CA ALA A 33 11.16 14.80 2.08
C ALA A 33 11.03 14.48 3.59
N HIS A 34 11.39 13.28 4.00
CA HIS A 34 11.28 12.79 5.38
C HIS A 34 12.65 12.55 6.05
N ILE A 35 13.71 13.24 5.60
CA ILE A 35 15.04 13.15 6.21
C ILE A 35 15.26 14.30 7.18
N THR A 36 15.64 13.94 8.42
CA THR A 36 16.07 14.90 9.47
C THR A 36 17.43 14.45 10.01
N GLY A 37 18.46 15.28 9.79
CA GLY A 37 19.84 14.89 10.08
C GLY A 37 20.27 13.70 9.22
N ASN A 38 20.67 12.61 9.85
CA ASN A 38 21.15 11.39 9.20
C ASN A 38 20.17 10.21 9.36
N ASP A 39 18.90 10.45 9.64
CA ASP A 39 17.87 9.40 9.77
C ASP A 39 16.54 9.90 9.19
N PHE A 40 15.58 9.00 9.04
CA PHE A 40 14.22 9.38 8.71
C PHE A 40 13.53 10.07 9.90
N ASP A 41 12.74 11.08 9.61
CA ASP A 41 11.70 11.58 10.50
C ASP A 41 10.53 10.58 10.50
N TRP A 42 10.64 9.59 11.38
CA TRP A 42 9.68 8.48 11.48
C TRP A 42 8.26 8.95 11.83
N GLU A 43 8.11 10.03 12.61
CA GLU A 43 6.80 10.59 12.94
C GLU A 43 6.12 11.22 11.71
N SER A 44 6.87 12.05 10.99
CA SER A 44 6.41 12.64 9.74
C SER A 44 6.09 11.57 8.70
N LEU A 45 6.92 10.53 8.59
CA LEU A 45 6.73 9.41 7.67
C LEU A 45 5.49 8.59 8.04
N GLU A 46 5.24 8.33 9.33
CA GLU A 46 4.01 7.68 9.81
C GLU A 46 2.77 8.45 9.39
N LYS A 47 2.75 9.76 9.65
CA LYS A 47 1.63 10.63 9.29
C LYS A 47 1.36 10.62 7.78
N THR A 48 2.42 10.70 6.97
CA THR A 48 2.30 10.67 5.51
C THR A 48 1.80 9.31 5.03
N THR A 49 2.29 8.21 5.59
CA THR A 49 1.82 6.85 5.26
C THR A 49 0.33 6.70 5.56
N ARG A 50 -0.12 7.08 6.75
CA ARG A 50 -1.55 7.04 7.12
C ARG A 50 -2.42 7.90 6.21
N THR A 51 -1.95 9.11 5.90
CA THR A 51 -2.64 10.00 4.96
C THR A 51 -2.71 9.38 3.56
N GLY A 52 -1.62 8.76 3.08
CA GLY A 52 -1.56 8.09 1.79
C GLY A 52 -2.56 6.94 1.67
N VAL A 53 -2.69 6.10 2.70
CA VAL A 53 -3.69 5.02 2.74
C VAL A 53 -5.11 5.58 2.63
N ARG A 54 -5.46 6.59 3.43
CA ARG A 54 -6.77 7.25 3.37
C ARG A 54 -7.04 7.88 2.01
N PHE A 55 -6.07 8.62 1.49
CA PHE A 55 -6.19 9.27 0.20
C PHE A 55 -6.45 8.27 -0.93
N LEU A 56 -5.65 7.20 -1.02
CA LEU A 56 -5.83 6.18 -2.06
C LEU A 56 -7.17 5.43 -1.91
N ASN A 57 -7.59 5.14 -0.67
CA ASN A 57 -8.90 4.58 -0.41
C ASN A 57 -10.03 5.50 -0.88
N ASP A 58 -9.90 6.82 -0.67
CA ASP A 58 -10.91 7.79 -1.08
C ASP A 58 -10.92 8.01 -2.61
N VAL A 59 -9.77 7.85 -3.28
CA VAL A 59 -9.70 7.82 -4.76
C VAL A 59 -10.57 6.71 -5.34
N ILE A 60 -10.64 5.53 -4.72
CA ILE A 60 -11.52 4.44 -5.18
C ILE A 60 -13.00 4.87 -5.15
N GLU A 61 -13.41 5.63 -4.12
CA GLU A 61 -14.80 6.09 -3.98
C GLU A 61 -15.21 7.10 -5.06
N VAL A 62 -14.30 8.01 -5.40
CA VAL A 62 -14.59 9.10 -6.35
C VAL A 62 -14.28 8.72 -7.80
N ASN A 63 -13.69 7.56 -8.02
CA ASN A 63 -13.28 7.11 -9.34
C ASN A 63 -14.50 6.86 -10.24
N SER A 64 -14.42 7.35 -11.47
CA SER A 64 -15.44 7.13 -12.50
C SER A 64 -15.09 5.88 -13.31
N PHE A 65 -15.75 4.78 -13.00
CA PHE A 65 -15.55 3.51 -13.73
C PHE A 65 -16.40 3.51 -15.01
N PRO A 66 -15.78 3.28 -16.20
CA PRO A 66 -16.50 3.30 -17.48
C PRO A 66 -17.43 2.09 -17.67
N LEU A 67 -17.20 1.00 -16.94
CA LEU A 67 -18.01 -0.22 -17.01
C LEU A 67 -18.46 -0.64 -15.60
N PRO A 68 -19.72 -1.12 -15.43
CA PRO A 68 -20.21 -1.57 -14.13
C PRO A 68 -19.37 -2.67 -13.49
N VAL A 69 -18.87 -3.63 -14.27
CA VAL A 69 -18.03 -4.72 -13.78
C VAL A 69 -16.69 -4.22 -13.19
N LEU A 70 -16.11 -3.16 -13.75
CA LEU A 70 -14.91 -2.55 -13.19
C LEU A 70 -15.20 -1.95 -11.82
N ARG A 71 -16.34 -1.27 -11.70
CA ARG A 71 -16.76 -0.69 -10.43
C ARG A 71 -16.98 -1.76 -9.36
N GLU A 72 -17.69 -2.82 -9.70
CA GLU A 72 -17.99 -3.94 -8.80
C GLU A 72 -16.70 -4.57 -8.27
N VAL A 73 -15.82 -5.08 -9.14
CA VAL A 73 -14.57 -5.75 -8.75
C VAL A 73 -13.65 -4.84 -7.90
N ASN A 74 -13.58 -3.56 -8.25
CA ASN A 74 -12.68 -2.66 -7.52
C ASN A 74 -13.25 -2.21 -6.17
N LEU A 75 -14.55 -2.08 -6.02
CA LEU A 75 -15.18 -1.82 -4.73
C LEU A 75 -15.18 -3.04 -3.81
N ASP A 76 -15.27 -4.26 -4.37
CA ASP A 76 -15.26 -5.50 -3.60
C ASP A 76 -13.92 -5.79 -2.95
N THR A 77 -12.81 -5.41 -3.61
CA THR A 77 -11.45 -5.63 -3.09
C THR A 77 -10.80 -4.39 -2.49
N ARG A 78 -11.13 -3.21 -3.00
CA ARG A 78 -10.56 -1.92 -2.57
C ARG A 78 -9.03 -1.92 -2.51
N ARG A 79 -8.38 -2.46 -3.55
CA ARG A 79 -6.91 -2.55 -3.60
C ARG A 79 -6.29 -1.18 -3.72
N ILE A 80 -5.28 -0.93 -2.90
CA ILE A 80 -4.38 0.20 -3.02
C ILE A 80 -2.94 -0.29 -2.98
N GLY A 81 -2.03 0.46 -3.59
CA GLY A 81 -0.61 0.21 -3.58
C GLY A 81 0.14 1.49 -3.21
N LEU A 82 0.48 1.65 -1.94
CA LEU A 82 1.30 2.76 -1.45
C LEU A 82 2.76 2.31 -1.43
N GLY A 83 3.56 2.89 -2.31
CA GLY A 83 4.99 2.64 -2.40
C GLY A 83 5.84 3.82 -1.96
N VAL A 84 7.09 3.80 -2.36
CA VAL A 84 8.06 4.84 -2.05
C VAL A 84 8.84 5.28 -3.31
N MET A 85 9.34 6.50 -3.29
CA MET A 85 10.29 7.06 -4.24
C MET A 85 11.39 7.82 -3.49
N GLY A 86 12.47 8.20 -4.16
CA GLY A 86 13.55 8.97 -3.54
C GLY A 86 14.43 8.16 -2.59
N TRP A 87 14.46 6.82 -2.69
CA TRP A 87 15.32 5.97 -1.85
C TRP A 87 16.81 6.29 -2.02
N ALA A 88 17.28 6.38 -3.26
CA ALA A 88 18.67 6.70 -3.54
C ALA A 88 19.02 8.13 -3.09
N ASP A 89 18.10 9.09 -3.25
CA ASP A 89 18.30 10.46 -2.79
C ASP A 89 18.43 10.52 -1.27
N ALA A 90 17.58 9.77 -0.56
CA ALA A 90 17.64 9.65 0.90
C ALA A 90 18.98 9.05 1.36
N LEU A 91 19.45 7.99 0.74
CA LEU A 91 20.75 7.38 1.05
C LEU A 91 21.92 8.35 0.81
N VAL A 92 21.91 9.07 -0.31
CA VAL A 92 22.93 10.09 -0.64
C VAL A 92 22.95 11.17 0.45
N ARG A 93 21.78 11.67 0.88
CA ARG A 93 21.71 12.67 1.95
C ARG A 93 22.22 12.16 3.29
N MET A 94 21.97 10.90 3.62
CA MET A 94 22.46 10.25 4.84
C MET A 94 23.93 9.82 4.76
N GLY A 95 24.54 9.86 3.56
CA GLY A 95 25.91 9.42 3.34
C GLY A 95 26.06 7.89 3.35
N ILE A 96 25.00 7.14 3.09
CA ILE A 96 24.96 5.67 3.09
C ILE A 96 25.19 5.15 1.67
N PRO A 97 26.22 4.32 1.41
CA PRO A 97 26.40 3.70 0.10
C PRO A 97 25.22 2.76 -0.24
N TYR A 98 24.73 2.86 -1.49
CA TYR A 98 23.55 2.12 -1.95
C TYR A 98 23.65 0.59 -1.81
N ASP A 99 24.84 0.03 -2.07
CA ASP A 99 25.15 -1.38 -2.05
C ASP A 99 25.76 -1.87 -0.72
N SER A 100 25.47 -1.15 0.39
CA SER A 100 25.99 -1.47 1.71
C SER A 100 25.02 -2.30 2.55
N GLU A 101 25.52 -3.05 3.53
CA GLU A 101 24.73 -3.74 4.54
C GLU A 101 23.89 -2.74 5.37
N GLU A 102 24.40 -1.52 5.57
CA GLU A 102 23.67 -0.45 6.26
C GLU A 102 22.41 -0.05 5.47
N ALA A 103 22.51 0.11 4.14
CA ALA A 103 21.37 0.41 3.28
C ALA A 103 20.35 -0.74 3.29
N LEU A 104 20.80 -2.00 3.26
CA LEU A 104 19.92 -3.17 3.35
C LEU A 104 19.16 -3.22 4.69
N GLY A 105 19.86 -3.00 5.80
CA GLY A 105 19.26 -2.94 7.14
C GLY A 105 18.25 -1.81 7.28
N LEU A 106 18.55 -0.64 6.70
CA LEU A 106 17.63 0.51 6.68
C LEU A 106 16.41 0.23 5.80
N ALA A 107 16.57 -0.44 4.65
CA ALA A 107 15.48 -0.83 3.77
C ALA A 107 14.52 -1.80 4.47
N ASP A 108 15.03 -2.80 5.18
CA ASP A 108 14.22 -3.75 5.96
C ASP A 108 13.43 -3.03 7.07
N LYS A 109 14.10 -2.16 7.82
CA LYS A 109 13.45 -1.33 8.86
C LYS A 109 12.34 -0.47 8.27
N LEU A 110 12.62 0.22 7.16
CA LEU A 110 11.66 1.09 6.46
C LEU A 110 10.47 0.30 5.92
N GLY A 111 10.73 -0.80 5.22
CA GLY A 111 9.69 -1.66 4.65
C GLY A 111 8.76 -2.23 5.72
N GLY A 112 9.34 -2.73 6.82
CA GLY A 112 8.58 -3.21 7.97
C GLY A 112 7.76 -2.12 8.65
N PHE A 113 8.29 -0.90 8.76
CA PHE A 113 7.59 0.26 9.33
C PHE A 113 6.40 0.67 8.46
N LEU A 114 6.60 0.87 7.17
CA LEU A 114 5.55 1.27 6.24
C LEU A 114 4.44 0.23 6.17
N ASN A 115 4.80 -1.05 6.08
CA ASN A 115 3.83 -2.14 6.01
C ASN A 115 2.93 -2.18 7.25
N ARG A 116 3.50 -2.15 8.45
CA ARG A 116 2.71 -2.11 9.70
C ARG A 116 1.82 -0.88 9.76
N THR A 117 2.36 0.31 9.49
CA THR A 117 1.61 1.57 9.55
C THR A 117 0.44 1.58 8.55
N ALA A 118 0.65 1.07 7.35
CA ALA A 118 -0.39 1.04 6.33
C ALA A 118 -1.51 0.05 6.68
N TRP A 119 -1.19 -1.14 7.17
CA TRP A 119 -2.20 -2.10 7.62
C TRP A 119 -2.96 -1.60 8.85
N ASP A 120 -2.29 -0.99 9.82
CA ASP A 120 -2.93 -0.36 10.99
C ASP A 120 -3.92 0.71 10.55
N GLU A 121 -3.56 1.54 9.57
CA GLU A 121 -4.46 2.58 9.09
C GLU A 121 -5.64 1.99 8.30
N SER A 122 -5.40 0.96 7.49
CA SER A 122 -6.48 0.24 6.80
C SER A 122 -7.47 -0.39 7.80
N ALA A 123 -7.00 -0.90 8.93
CA ALA A 123 -7.85 -1.41 10.00
C ALA A 123 -8.67 -0.27 10.65
N ARG A 124 -8.06 0.88 10.95
CA ARG A 124 -8.79 2.05 11.47
C ARG A 124 -9.86 2.55 10.52
N VAL A 125 -9.57 2.59 9.22
CA VAL A 125 -10.57 2.96 8.22
C VAL A 125 -11.69 1.92 8.15
N ALA A 126 -11.38 0.63 8.36
CA ALA A 126 -12.41 -0.41 8.45
C ALA A 126 -13.31 -0.25 9.68
N GLU A 127 -12.80 0.19 10.83
CA GLU A 127 -13.62 0.54 12.00
C GLU A 127 -14.59 1.67 11.72
N GLU A 128 -14.18 2.66 10.93
CA GLU A 128 -14.98 3.84 10.57
C GLU A 128 -16.02 3.56 9.47
N ARG A 129 -15.67 2.73 8.47
CA ARG A 129 -16.41 2.62 7.20
C ARG A 129 -16.73 1.17 6.80
N GLY A 130 -16.43 0.20 7.65
CA GLY A 130 -16.53 -1.23 7.37
C GLY A 130 -15.30 -1.77 6.60
N PRO A 131 -15.06 -3.09 6.68
CA PRO A 131 -14.01 -3.75 5.90
C PRO A 131 -14.33 -3.73 4.40
N PHE A 132 -13.38 -4.16 3.56
CA PHE A 132 -13.70 -4.41 2.16
C PHE A 132 -14.72 -5.56 2.05
N PRO A 133 -15.66 -5.53 1.08
CA PRO A 133 -16.79 -6.48 1.02
C PRO A 133 -16.37 -7.95 1.05
N GLU A 134 -15.29 -8.32 0.35
CA GLU A 134 -14.80 -9.70 0.28
C GLU A 134 -13.87 -10.11 1.44
N TYR A 135 -13.78 -9.30 2.51
CA TYR A 135 -12.90 -9.60 3.65
C TYR A 135 -13.23 -10.97 4.29
N GLU A 136 -14.52 -11.27 4.51
CA GLU A 136 -14.96 -12.51 5.16
C GLU A 136 -14.53 -13.77 4.41
N ASN A 137 -14.38 -13.67 3.08
CA ASN A 137 -13.95 -14.75 2.21
C ASN A 137 -12.45 -14.69 1.86
N SER A 138 -11.69 -13.78 2.50
CA SER A 138 -10.32 -13.50 2.10
C SER A 138 -9.28 -14.32 2.86
N ALA A 139 -8.12 -14.53 2.24
CA ALA A 139 -6.96 -15.08 2.90
C ALA A 139 -6.49 -14.23 4.11
N LEU A 140 -6.76 -12.92 4.12
CA LEU A 140 -6.41 -12.05 5.25
C LEU A 140 -7.14 -12.48 6.52
N LYS A 141 -8.42 -12.82 6.41
CA LYS A 141 -9.19 -13.38 7.52
C LYS A 141 -8.68 -14.76 7.94
N GLU A 142 -8.38 -15.63 6.98
CA GLU A 142 -7.81 -16.97 7.26
C GLU A 142 -6.47 -16.86 8.02
N TRP A 143 -5.66 -15.84 7.72
CA TRP A 143 -4.40 -15.56 8.43
C TRP A 143 -4.58 -14.88 9.79
N GLY A 144 -5.82 -14.63 10.20
CA GLY A 144 -6.12 -14.02 11.49
C GLY A 144 -5.87 -12.52 11.56
N MET A 145 -5.77 -11.84 10.42
CA MET A 145 -5.70 -10.37 10.41
C MET A 145 -7.02 -9.75 10.89
N PRO A 146 -6.98 -8.60 11.57
CA PRO A 146 -8.21 -7.89 11.91
C PRO A 146 -8.95 -7.42 10.65
N PRO A 147 -10.24 -7.06 10.74
CA PRO A 147 -10.94 -6.45 9.63
C PRO A 147 -10.20 -5.23 9.09
N VAL A 148 -9.97 -5.20 7.78
CA VAL A 148 -9.23 -4.12 7.08
C VAL A 148 -10.05 -3.58 5.92
N ARG A 149 -9.83 -2.31 5.58
CA ARG A 149 -10.57 -1.61 4.51
C ARG A 149 -10.13 -2.00 3.11
N ASN A 150 -8.91 -2.47 2.95
CA ASN A 150 -8.27 -2.70 1.66
C ASN A 150 -7.71 -4.12 1.58
N ALA A 151 -7.84 -4.79 0.44
CA ALA A 151 -7.31 -6.14 0.23
C ALA A 151 -5.78 -6.16 -0.02
N SER A 152 -5.19 -5.02 -0.38
CA SER A 152 -3.75 -4.76 -0.42
C SER A 152 -3.49 -3.30 -0.03
N VAL A 153 -2.33 -2.99 0.53
CA VAL A 153 -2.00 -1.63 0.98
C VAL A 153 -0.64 -1.13 0.50
N ILE A 154 0.34 -2.02 0.34
CA ILE A 154 1.72 -1.67 -0.02
C ILE A 154 2.10 -2.30 -1.36
N THR A 155 2.89 -1.58 -2.12
CA THR A 155 3.52 -2.05 -3.36
C THR A 155 4.93 -1.48 -3.52
N ILE A 156 5.65 -1.95 -4.52
CA ILE A 156 6.92 -1.38 -4.99
C ILE A 156 6.66 -0.73 -6.34
N ALA A 157 6.27 0.52 -6.28
CA ALA A 157 5.99 1.29 -7.51
C ALA A 157 6.78 2.58 -7.54
#